data_772fe9795275108dbcf6751d094753b7
#
_entry.id   772fe9795275108dbcf6751d094753b7
#
_cell.length_a   1.000
_cell.length_b   1.000
_cell.length_c   1.000
_cell.angle_alpha   90.00
_cell.angle_beta   90.00
_cell.angle_gamma   90.00
#
_symmetry.space_group_name_H-M   'P 1'
#
loop_
_entity.id
_entity.type
_entity.pdbx_description
1 polymer ?
#
loop_
_entity_poly.entity_id
_entity_poly.type
_entity_poly.pdbx_seq_one_letter_code
_entity_poly.pdbx_strand_id
1 'polypeptide(L)'
;FLFFSNQNVQSQDFGADVVSSYVWRGTQFGEGPHIQPYISTGKGRFEVGLWGSFPTTAGGGGNELDAYVSYDFGPLALTVTNYTFPDGDGTYSSGGFFDGDLEISASTEIGGLSLMAGYFPDLETLYVEAGFDIGDVDFAIAFGSDSDDAFYVGAGESAICNISFGYNKEIKINDDYSLPLFSSFIFNPKSEAAFIVFGASL
;
A
#
# COMPACT_ATOMS: atom_id res chain seq x y z
N PHE A 1 -4.16 -1.01 -2.82
CA PHE A 1 -4.42 -2.29 -3.55
C PHE A 1 -3.89 -2.14 -4.97
N LEU A 2 -2.80 -2.83 -5.32
CA LEU A 2 -2.30 -2.93 -6.68
C LEU A 2 -3.10 -4.05 -7.39
N PHE A 3 -4.06 -3.68 -8.23
CA PHE A 3 -4.77 -4.64 -9.10
C PHE A 3 -3.90 -4.97 -10.31
N PHE A 4 -3.46 -6.20 -10.42
CA PHE A 4 -2.80 -6.69 -11.63
C PHE A 4 -3.84 -7.04 -12.69
N SER A 5 -3.98 -6.20 -13.70
CA SER A 5 -4.74 -6.56 -14.89
C SER A 5 -3.88 -7.40 -15.83
N ASN A 6 -4.34 -8.61 -16.17
CA ASN A 6 -3.73 -9.47 -17.19
C ASN A 6 -3.75 -8.79 -18.57
N GLN A 7 -2.68 -8.10 -18.93
CA GLN A 7 -2.51 -7.59 -20.29
C GLN A 7 -1.13 -7.96 -20.85
N ASN A 8 -1.09 -8.68 -21.94
CA ASN A 8 0.10 -8.98 -22.74
C ASN A 8 0.57 -7.74 -23.57
N VAL A 9 0.57 -6.58 -22.97
CA VAL A 9 0.99 -5.32 -23.60
C VAL A 9 2.12 -4.75 -22.76
N GLN A 10 3.13 -4.19 -23.41
CA GLN A 10 4.08 -3.32 -22.75
C GLN A 10 3.29 -2.09 -22.30
N SER A 11 2.75 -2.11 -21.10
CA SER A 11 2.02 -0.99 -20.52
C SER A 11 2.98 -0.17 -19.68
N GLN A 12 2.89 1.14 -19.85
CA GLN A 12 3.39 2.09 -18.89
C GLN A 12 2.16 2.62 -18.18
N ASP A 13 2.16 2.57 -16.87
CA ASP A 13 1.12 3.13 -16.03
C ASP A 13 1.72 4.18 -15.12
N PHE A 14 1.02 5.30 -14.96
CA PHE A 14 1.44 6.37 -14.07
C PHE A 14 0.21 7.16 -13.62
N GLY A 15 0.27 7.67 -12.41
CA GLY A 15 -0.80 8.45 -11.81
C GLY A 15 -0.39 8.98 -10.46
N ALA A 16 -1.35 9.53 -9.75
CA ALA A 16 -1.16 9.95 -8.37
C ALA A 16 -2.48 9.89 -7.61
N ASP A 17 -2.42 9.40 -6.38
CA ASP A 17 -3.51 9.56 -5.43
C ASP A 17 -3.31 10.81 -4.58
N VAL A 18 -4.39 11.52 -4.32
CA VAL A 18 -4.42 12.58 -3.30
C VAL A 18 -5.26 12.05 -2.15
N VAL A 19 -4.64 11.87 -0.99
CA VAL A 19 -5.29 11.28 0.19
C VAL A 19 -5.32 12.26 1.36
N SER A 20 -6.32 12.14 2.21
CA SER A 20 -6.46 13.01 3.39
C SER A 20 -5.45 12.71 4.50
N SER A 21 -4.89 11.50 4.50
CA SER A 21 -3.88 11.03 5.46
C SER A 21 -3.23 9.77 4.91
N TYR A 22 -1.94 9.56 5.19
CA TYR A 22 -1.26 8.34 4.83
C TYR A 22 -1.41 7.28 5.94
N VAL A 23 -2.28 6.31 5.69
CA VAL A 23 -2.47 5.14 6.56
C VAL A 23 -2.16 3.89 5.77
N TRP A 24 -1.26 3.06 6.26
CA TRP A 24 -0.86 1.82 5.63
C TRP A 24 -0.93 0.66 6.64
N ARG A 25 -1.60 -0.42 6.26
CA ARG A 25 -1.75 -1.64 7.06
C ARG A 25 -2.18 -1.40 8.52
N GLY A 26 -3.14 -0.47 8.74
CA GLY A 26 -3.66 -0.13 10.05
C GLY A 26 -2.82 0.86 10.86
N THR A 27 -1.72 1.37 10.31
CA THR A 27 -0.82 2.34 10.95
C THR A 27 -0.80 3.65 10.18
N GLN A 28 -0.90 4.78 10.87
CA GLN A 28 -0.78 6.11 10.27
C GLN A 28 0.70 6.52 10.22
N PHE A 29 1.21 6.70 9.01
CA PHE A 29 2.58 7.16 8.74
C PHE A 29 2.66 8.66 8.51
N GLY A 30 1.58 9.26 7.98
CA GLY A 30 1.55 10.69 7.72
C GLY A 30 0.22 11.33 8.08
N GLU A 31 0.31 12.48 8.79
CA GLU A 31 -0.82 13.32 9.13
C GLU A 31 -1.10 14.34 8.03
N GLY A 32 -2.39 14.63 7.81
CA GLY A 32 -2.83 15.57 6.79
C GLY A 32 -2.72 15.03 5.36
N PRO A 33 -3.00 15.87 4.34
CA PRO A 33 -3.07 15.41 2.97
C PRO A 33 -1.70 15.04 2.41
N HIS A 34 -1.67 13.91 1.66
CA HIS A 34 -0.50 13.42 0.93
C HIS A 34 -0.80 13.33 -0.56
N ILE A 35 0.24 13.50 -1.38
CA ILE A 35 0.25 13.15 -2.79
C ILE A 35 1.06 11.86 -2.91
N GLN A 36 0.45 10.84 -3.53
CA GLN A 36 1.03 9.50 -3.67
C GLN A 36 1.20 9.15 -5.15
N PRO A 37 2.28 9.64 -5.80
CA PRO A 37 2.54 9.35 -7.21
C PRO A 37 3.04 7.92 -7.39
N TYR A 38 2.72 7.35 -8.55
CA TYR A 38 3.25 6.06 -8.97
C TYR A 38 3.59 6.05 -10.46
N ILE A 39 4.53 5.21 -10.81
CA ILE A 39 4.87 4.86 -12.18
C ILE A 39 5.28 3.40 -12.25
N SER A 40 4.74 2.66 -13.22
CA SER A 40 5.17 1.30 -13.46
C SER A 40 5.35 1.01 -14.95
N THR A 41 6.10 -0.03 -15.24
CA THR A 41 6.20 -0.59 -16.57
C THR A 41 6.37 -2.09 -16.48
N GLY A 42 5.76 -2.81 -17.44
CA GLY A 42 5.80 -4.26 -17.41
C GLY A 42 5.85 -4.87 -18.82
N LYS A 43 6.29 -6.12 -18.86
CA LYS A 43 6.27 -6.95 -20.06
C LYS A 43 5.93 -8.39 -19.72
N GLY A 44 4.82 -8.87 -20.26
CA GLY A 44 4.34 -10.22 -19.99
C GLY A 44 3.85 -10.35 -18.55
N ARG A 45 4.56 -11.13 -17.75
CA ARG A 45 4.26 -11.38 -16.33
C ARG A 45 5.17 -10.62 -15.37
N PHE A 46 6.04 -9.80 -15.89
CA PHE A 46 7.03 -9.05 -15.13
C PHE A 46 6.64 -7.57 -15.08
N GLU A 47 6.70 -6.95 -13.91
CA GLU A 47 6.47 -5.54 -13.69
C GLU A 47 7.55 -4.96 -12.76
N VAL A 48 7.91 -3.71 -13.01
CA VAL A 48 8.73 -2.89 -12.12
C VAL A 48 8.06 -1.54 -11.95
N GLY A 49 8.15 -0.95 -10.77
CA GLY A 49 7.56 0.36 -10.52
C GLY A 49 8.20 1.08 -9.36
N LEU A 50 7.79 2.34 -9.27
CA LEU A 50 8.07 3.25 -8.16
C LEU A 50 6.73 3.75 -7.62
N TRP A 51 6.65 3.89 -6.32
CA TRP A 51 5.56 4.52 -5.62
C TRP A 51 6.14 5.46 -4.56
N GLY A 52 5.41 6.51 -4.21
CA GLY A 52 5.83 7.38 -3.13
C GLY A 52 4.68 8.01 -2.39
N SER A 53 4.95 8.57 -1.22
CA SER A 53 4.00 9.33 -0.41
C SER A 53 4.68 10.58 0.13
N PHE A 54 4.10 11.74 -0.15
CA PHE A 54 4.68 13.03 0.21
C PHE A 54 3.63 13.93 0.85
N PRO A 55 3.85 14.44 2.10
CA PRO A 55 2.93 15.33 2.76
C PRO A 55 2.85 16.68 2.03
N THR A 56 1.66 17.25 1.94
CA THR A 56 1.43 18.59 1.39
C THR A 56 1.65 19.71 2.41
N THR A 57 1.82 19.34 3.70
CA THR A 57 2.03 20.27 4.81
C THR A 57 3.37 20.02 5.49
N ALA A 58 4.06 21.07 5.88
CA ALA A 58 5.31 20.95 6.61
C ALA A 58 5.09 20.21 7.95
N GLY A 59 5.90 19.18 8.20
CA GLY A 59 5.84 18.37 9.41
C GLY A 59 4.76 17.29 9.41
N GLY A 60 4.07 17.03 8.29
CA GLY A 60 3.05 15.99 8.18
C GLY A 60 3.58 14.56 8.33
N GLY A 61 4.90 14.36 8.19
CA GLY A 61 5.52 13.03 8.25
C GLY A 61 5.21 12.16 7.04
N GLY A 62 5.64 10.91 7.06
CA GLY A 62 5.28 9.92 6.05
C GLY A 62 5.86 10.16 4.66
N ASN A 63 7.05 10.79 4.56
CA ASN A 63 7.80 10.79 3.29
C ASN A 63 8.26 9.37 3.00
N GLU A 64 7.93 8.86 1.84
CA GLU A 64 8.26 7.50 1.43
C GLU A 64 8.46 7.43 -0.07
N LEU A 65 9.42 6.61 -0.48
CA LEU A 65 9.70 6.31 -1.89
C LEU A 65 10.11 4.86 -2.02
N ASP A 66 9.31 4.08 -2.72
CA ASP A 66 9.47 2.65 -2.85
C ASP A 66 9.82 2.26 -4.28
N ALA A 67 10.64 1.22 -4.40
CA ALA A 67 10.85 0.53 -5.67
C ALA A 67 10.43 -0.92 -5.54
N TYR A 68 9.71 -1.43 -6.51
CA TYR A 68 9.27 -2.81 -6.50
C TYR A 68 9.49 -3.53 -7.83
N VAL A 69 9.59 -4.84 -7.70
CA VAL A 69 9.62 -5.80 -8.81
C VAL A 69 8.60 -6.88 -8.52
N SER A 70 7.73 -7.17 -9.48
CA SER A 70 6.70 -8.20 -9.36
C SER A 70 6.74 -9.19 -10.50
N TYR A 71 6.39 -10.45 -10.21
CA TYR A 71 6.20 -11.49 -11.20
C TYR A 71 4.91 -12.28 -10.95
N ASP A 72 4.05 -12.33 -11.96
CA ASP A 72 2.79 -13.06 -11.93
C ASP A 72 2.98 -14.50 -12.44
N PHE A 73 2.82 -15.49 -11.55
CA PHE A 73 2.83 -16.92 -11.87
C PHE A 73 1.46 -17.44 -12.36
N GLY A 74 0.44 -16.58 -12.39
CA GLY A 74 -0.95 -16.89 -12.72
C GLY A 74 -1.81 -17.02 -11.48
N PRO A 75 -1.74 -18.12 -10.71
CA PRO A 75 -2.50 -18.21 -9.45
C PRO A 75 -1.88 -17.44 -8.28
N LEU A 76 -0.63 -17.01 -8.41
CA LEU A 76 0.15 -16.33 -7.37
C LEU A 76 1.00 -15.24 -7.99
N ALA A 77 1.03 -14.06 -7.43
CA ALA A 77 2.02 -13.04 -7.71
C ALA A 77 3.04 -12.95 -6.56
N LEU A 78 4.32 -12.78 -6.91
CA LEU A 78 5.38 -12.49 -5.95
C LEU A 78 5.93 -11.10 -6.24
N THR A 79 6.10 -10.31 -5.18
CA THR A 79 6.66 -8.96 -5.25
C THR A 79 7.79 -8.80 -4.25
N VAL A 80 8.82 -8.11 -4.66
CA VAL A 80 9.90 -7.64 -3.78
C VAL A 80 9.84 -6.13 -3.80
N THR A 81 9.69 -5.50 -2.64
CA THR A 81 9.62 -4.06 -2.46
C THR A 81 10.73 -3.59 -1.55
N ASN A 82 11.40 -2.52 -1.94
CA ASN A 82 12.35 -1.79 -1.11
C ASN A 82 11.68 -0.49 -0.65
N TYR A 83 11.34 -0.42 0.62
CA TYR A 83 10.72 0.73 1.26
C TYR A 83 11.79 1.70 1.73
N THR A 84 11.72 2.95 1.32
CA THR A 84 12.68 3.98 1.75
C THR A 84 11.98 5.23 2.26
N PHE A 85 12.55 5.83 3.28
CA PHE A 85 11.97 6.95 4.00
C PHE A 85 12.90 8.18 3.92
N PRO A 86 12.83 8.98 2.82
CA PRO A 86 13.61 10.19 2.70
C PRO A 86 13.17 11.24 3.71
N ASP A 87 14.13 12.05 4.18
CA ASP A 87 13.85 13.24 4.97
C ASP A 87 13.02 14.25 4.17
N GLY A 88 12.42 15.23 4.84
CA GLY A 88 11.56 16.22 4.20
C GLY A 88 12.24 17.12 3.16
N ASP A 89 13.57 17.13 3.09
CA ASP A 89 14.37 17.79 2.06
C ASP A 89 14.79 16.86 0.91
N GLY A 90 14.35 15.59 0.95
CA GLY A 90 14.65 14.57 -0.05
C GLY A 90 16.01 13.90 0.13
N THR A 91 16.71 14.17 1.23
CA THR A 91 17.91 13.43 1.62
C THR A 91 17.55 12.18 2.43
N TYR A 92 18.53 11.35 2.74
CA TYR A 92 18.38 10.18 3.59
C TYR A 92 19.27 10.33 4.81
N SER A 93 18.73 10.13 6.00
CA SER A 93 19.47 10.20 7.27
C SER A 93 20.54 9.11 7.37
N SER A 94 20.32 7.98 6.69
CA SER A 94 21.26 6.85 6.59
C SER A 94 21.12 6.14 5.25
N GLY A 95 22.19 5.57 4.75
CA GLY A 95 22.27 4.64 3.63
C GLY A 95 21.91 5.21 2.27
N GLY A 96 20.69 5.63 2.06
CA GLY A 96 20.17 6.11 0.79
C GLY A 96 19.12 5.19 0.18
N PHE A 97 18.72 5.46 -1.06
CA PHE A 97 17.60 4.78 -1.73
C PHE A 97 17.68 3.23 -1.78
N PHE A 98 18.87 2.66 -1.82
CA PHE A 98 19.03 1.19 -1.86
C PHE A 98 19.28 0.54 -0.48
N ASP A 99 19.22 1.31 0.59
CA ASP A 99 19.40 0.86 1.97
C ASP A 99 18.08 0.98 2.75
N GLY A 100 17.00 0.54 2.13
CA GLY A 100 15.65 0.55 2.69
C GLY A 100 15.25 -0.82 3.26
N ASP A 101 14.06 -0.87 3.83
CA ASP A 101 13.47 -2.09 4.36
C ASP A 101 12.95 -2.97 3.21
N LEU A 102 13.48 -4.18 3.08
CA LEU A 102 13.11 -5.11 2.02
C LEU A 102 11.94 -5.99 2.46
N GLU A 103 10.84 -5.97 1.70
CA GLU A 103 9.72 -6.89 1.86
C GLU A 103 9.69 -7.90 0.69
N ILE A 104 9.42 -9.15 1.02
CA ILE A 104 9.01 -10.17 0.06
C ILE A 104 7.54 -10.47 0.31
N SER A 105 6.68 -10.25 -0.69
CA SER A 105 5.25 -10.50 -0.55
C SER A 105 4.73 -11.46 -1.61
N ALA A 106 3.67 -12.16 -1.25
CA ALA A 106 2.92 -13.06 -2.12
C ALA A 106 1.44 -12.69 -2.06
N SER A 107 0.77 -12.67 -3.21
CA SER A 107 -0.66 -12.37 -3.28
C SER A 107 -1.38 -13.30 -4.25
N THR A 108 -2.65 -13.58 -3.97
CA THR A 108 -3.53 -14.38 -4.82
C THR A 108 -4.98 -13.91 -4.68
N GLU A 109 -5.77 -14.18 -5.71
CA GLU A 109 -7.21 -13.98 -5.70
C GLU A 109 -7.92 -15.29 -6.06
N ILE A 110 -8.87 -15.71 -5.23
CA ILE A 110 -9.63 -16.95 -5.41
C ILE A 110 -11.12 -16.67 -5.19
N GLY A 111 -11.89 -16.61 -6.29
CA GLY A 111 -13.36 -16.48 -6.22
C GLY A 111 -13.83 -15.18 -5.52
N GLY A 112 -13.11 -14.07 -5.70
CA GLY A 112 -13.42 -12.78 -5.06
C GLY A 112 -12.87 -12.62 -3.64
N LEU A 113 -12.14 -13.63 -3.13
CA LEU A 113 -11.33 -13.52 -1.91
C LEU A 113 -9.90 -13.18 -2.29
N SER A 114 -9.40 -12.04 -1.85
CA SER A 114 -8.00 -11.65 -1.95
C SER A 114 -7.22 -12.12 -0.71
N LEU A 115 -6.04 -12.66 -0.92
CA LEU A 115 -5.11 -13.06 0.14
C LEU A 115 -3.73 -12.48 -0.16
N MET A 116 -3.09 -11.95 0.86
CA MET A 116 -1.73 -11.41 0.78
C MET A 116 -0.94 -11.78 2.02
N ALA A 117 0.35 -12.07 1.84
CA ALA A 117 1.31 -12.20 2.92
C ALA A 117 2.59 -11.45 2.53
N GLY A 118 3.10 -10.63 3.44
CA GLY A 118 4.34 -9.88 3.31
C GLY A 118 5.28 -10.17 4.47
N TYR A 119 6.56 -10.32 4.19
CA TYR A 119 7.59 -10.59 5.18
C TYR A 119 8.80 -9.69 4.97
N PHE A 120 9.24 -9.03 6.03
CA PHE A 120 10.46 -8.24 6.10
C PHE A 120 11.55 -9.07 6.76
N PRO A 121 12.53 -9.61 6.00
CA PRO A 121 13.54 -10.53 6.55
C PRO A 121 14.42 -9.89 7.63
N ASP A 122 14.82 -8.64 7.45
CA ASP A 122 15.72 -7.94 8.35
C ASP A 122 15.03 -7.49 9.67
N LEU A 123 13.71 -7.27 9.61
CA LEU A 123 12.88 -6.90 10.76
C LEU A 123 12.18 -8.13 11.41
N GLU A 124 12.29 -9.30 10.78
CA GLU A 124 11.59 -10.53 11.17
C GLU A 124 10.09 -10.30 11.41
N THR A 125 9.46 -9.47 10.55
CA THR A 125 8.09 -8.99 10.69
C THR A 125 7.21 -9.58 9.59
N LEU A 126 6.05 -10.12 9.96
CA LEU A 126 5.07 -10.75 9.07
C LEU A 126 3.76 -9.97 9.07
N TYR A 127 3.17 -9.80 7.88
CA TYR A 127 1.81 -9.31 7.68
C TYR A 127 1.02 -10.30 6.82
N VAL A 128 -0.22 -10.61 7.21
CA VAL A 128 -1.12 -11.45 6.42
C VAL A 128 -2.50 -10.81 6.38
N GLU A 129 -3.03 -10.63 5.18
CA GLU A 129 -4.32 -9.99 4.95
C GLU A 129 -5.24 -10.88 4.11
N ALA A 130 -6.52 -10.86 4.46
CA ALA A 130 -7.61 -11.39 3.66
C ALA A 130 -8.61 -10.27 3.39
N GLY A 131 -9.03 -10.14 2.13
CA GLY A 131 -10.01 -9.14 1.70
C GLY A 131 -11.04 -9.71 0.75
N PHE A 132 -12.16 -9.02 0.61
CA PHE A 132 -13.21 -9.34 -0.38
C PHE A 132 -14.02 -8.09 -0.72
N ASP A 133 -14.58 -8.09 -1.93
CA ASP A 133 -15.34 -6.97 -2.46
C ASP A 133 -16.82 -7.35 -2.62
N ILE A 134 -17.71 -6.42 -2.28
CA ILE A 134 -19.15 -6.53 -2.54
C ILE A 134 -19.61 -5.24 -3.23
N GLY A 135 -19.70 -5.27 -4.56
CA GLY A 135 -20.05 -4.08 -5.35
C GLY A 135 -18.95 -3.01 -5.22
N ASP A 136 -19.34 -1.82 -4.76
CA ASP A 136 -18.42 -0.68 -4.58
C ASP A 136 -17.74 -0.67 -3.18
N VAL A 137 -17.97 -1.70 -2.36
CA VAL A 137 -17.46 -1.80 -0.98
C VAL A 137 -16.42 -2.90 -0.88
N ASP A 138 -15.27 -2.59 -0.32
CA ASP A 138 -14.20 -3.53 0.00
C ASP A 138 -14.07 -3.72 1.52
N PHE A 139 -13.68 -4.93 1.91
CA PHE A 139 -13.43 -5.32 3.29
C PHE A 139 -12.08 -5.99 3.38
N ALA A 140 -11.32 -5.68 4.43
CA ALA A 140 -10.11 -6.42 4.73
C ALA A 140 -9.95 -6.63 6.23
N ILE A 141 -9.27 -7.73 6.56
CA ILE A 141 -8.80 -8.04 7.91
C ILE A 141 -7.36 -8.54 7.81
N ALA A 142 -6.50 -8.03 8.67
CA ALA A 142 -5.11 -8.45 8.67
C ALA A 142 -4.55 -8.71 10.06
N PHE A 143 -3.58 -9.62 10.06
CA PHE A 143 -2.80 -10.04 11.19
C PHE A 143 -1.35 -9.62 10.98
N GLY A 144 -0.74 -9.00 12.00
CA GLY A 144 0.67 -8.67 12.08
C GLY A 144 1.38 -9.50 13.14
N SER A 145 2.66 -9.76 12.92
CA SER A 145 3.55 -10.40 13.89
C SER A 145 4.92 -9.75 13.79
N ASP A 146 5.35 -9.13 14.88
CA ASP A 146 6.63 -8.45 15.00
C ASP A 146 7.58 -9.27 15.88
N SER A 147 8.88 -9.32 15.53
CA SER A 147 9.92 -9.91 16.38
C SER A 147 10.43 -8.86 17.38
N ASP A 148 11.62 -8.31 17.17
CA ASP A 148 12.25 -7.39 18.11
C ASP A 148 11.82 -5.94 17.91
N ASP A 149 11.50 -5.53 16.68
CA ASP A 149 11.04 -4.20 16.35
C ASP A 149 9.52 -4.11 16.29
N ALA A 150 8.96 -3.06 16.89
CA ALA A 150 7.51 -2.82 16.88
C ALA A 150 7.10 -2.14 15.56
N PHE A 151 6.61 -2.89 14.61
CA PHE A 151 6.19 -2.40 13.30
C PHE A 151 4.67 -2.35 13.16
N TYR A 152 3.97 -3.48 13.36
CA TYR A 152 2.52 -3.59 13.26
C TYR A 152 1.82 -3.66 14.62
N VAL A 153 2.38 -4.41 15.55
CA VAL A 153 1.67 -4.80 16.77
C VAL A 153 2.49 -4.63 18.05
N GLY A 154 3.79 -4.58 17.95
CA GLY A 154 4.72 -4.45 19.08
C GLY A 154 5.71 -5.61 19.16
N ALA A 155 6.91 -5.32 19.65
CA ALA A 155 8.02 -6.26 19.72
C ALA A 155 7.63 -7.58 20.40
N GLY A 156 7.86 -8.69 19.72
CA GLY A 156 7.53 -10.04 20.18
C GLY A 156 6.04 -10.37 20.24
N GLU A 157 5.18 -9.55 19.64
CA GLU A 157 3.73 -9.73 19.69
C GLU A 157 3.15 -10.14 18.34
N SER A 158 1.92 -10.65 18.39
CA SER A 158 1.15 -11.04 17.21
C SER A 158 -0.33 -10.75 17.46
N ALA A 159 -0.99 -10.02 16.57
CA ALA A 159 -2.39 -9.64 16.73
C ALA A 159 -3.04 -9.24 15.41
N ILE A 160 -4.36 -9.05 15.42
CA ILE A 160 -5.07 -8.32 14.38
C ILE A 160 -4.65 -6.86 14.45
N CYS A 161 -4.10 -6.32 13.36
CA CYS A 161 -3.60 -4.95 13.28
C CYS A 161 -4.35 -4.09 12.26
N ASN A 162 -5.20 -4.68 11.41
CA ASN A 162 -6.00 -3.95 10.44
C ASN A 162 -7.38 -4.59 10.27
N ILE A 163 -8.43 -3.80 10.40
CA ILE A 163 -9.79 -4.11 9.95
C ILE A 163 -10.24 -2.89 9.16
N SER A 164 -10.54 -3.05 7.87
CA SER A 164 -10.90 -1.92 7.02
C SER A 164 -12.17 -2.15 6.21
N PHE A 165 -12.85 -1.04 5.93
CA PHE A 165 -14.01 -0.96 5.08
C PHE A 165 -13.78 0.19 4.12
N GLY A 166 -13.68 -0.11 2.83
CA GLY A 166 -13.52 0.86 1.78
C GLY A 166 -14.81 1.06 0.98
N TYR A 167 -14.94 2.22 0.37
CA TYR A 167 -15.98 2.53 -0.60
C TYR A 167 -15.37 3.30 -1.75
N ASN A 168 -15.60 2.80 -2.98
CA ASN A 168 -15.09 3.35 -4.22
C ASN A 168 -16.24 3.90 -5.08
N LYS A 169 -16.03 5.06 -5.68
CA LYS A 169 -17.01 5.72 -6.54
C LYS A 169 -16.36 6.49 -7.66
N GLU A 170 -16.77 6.21 -8.89
CA GLU A 170 -16.42 7.04 -10.02
C GLU A 170 -17.42 8.21 -10.17
N ILE A 171 -16.89 9.43 -10.25
CA ILE A 171 -17.67 10.61 -10.61
C ILE A 171 -17.38 10.96 -12.06
N LYS A 172 -18.38 10.77 -12.93
CA LYS A 172 -18.29 11.18 -14.33
C LYS A 172 -18.22 12.71 -14.43
N ILE A 173 -17.10 13.23 -14.90
CA ILE A 173 -16.88 14.67 -15.13
C ILE A 173 -17.36 15.06 -16.53
N ASN A 174 -17.00 14.26 -17.55
CA ASN A 174 -17.46 14.41 -18.93
C ASN A 174 -17.48 13.03 -19.62
N ASP A 175 -17.64 12.98 -20.95
CA ASP A 175 -17.73 11.71 -21.67
C ASP A 175 -16.39 10.96 -21.77
N ASP A 176 -15.29 11.66 -21.60
CA ASP A 176 -13.93 11.13 -21.78
C ASP A 176 -13.20 10.94 -20.43
N TYR A 177 -13.75 11.48 -19.33
CA TYR A 177 -13.07 11.47 -18.04
C TYR A 177 -14.02 11.26 -16.86
N SER A 178 -13.68 10.28 -16.03
CA SER A 178 -14.27 10.05 -14.71
C SER A 178 -13.19 10.22 -13.64
N LEU A 179 -13.54 10.81 -12.51
CA LEU A 179 -12.68 10.94 -11.34
C LEU A 179 -13.02 9.83 -10.35
N PRO A 180 -12.11 8.87 -10.13
CA PRO A 180 -12.25 7.88 -9.08
C PRO A 180 -12.08 8.54 -7.71
N LEU A 181 -13.06 8.36 -6.83
CA LEU A 181 -13.01 8.74 -5.42
C LEU A 181 -13.07 7.49 -4.56
N PHE A 182 -12.36 7.52 -3.46
CA PHE A 182 -12.42 6.46 -2.47
C PHE A 182 -12.46 7.01 -1.05
N SER A 183 -13.00 6.21 -0.16
CA SER A 183 -12.95 6.46 1.28
C SER A 183 -12.75 5.14 2.01
N SER A 184 -12.02 5.17 3.12
CA SER A 184 -11.78 3.98 3.92
C SER A 184 -11.91 4.31 5.40
N PHE A 185 -12.63 3.46 6.13
CA PHE A 185 -12.55 3.38 7.58
C PHE A 185 -11.59 2.26 7.93
N ILE A 186 -10.60 2.58 8.76
CA ILE A 186 -9.51 1.68 9.14
C ILE A 186 -9.47 1.64 10.66
N PHE A 187 -9.52 0.45 11.23
CA PHE A 187 -9.40 0.22 12.66
C PHE A 187 -8.25 -0.74 12.96
N ASN A 188 -7.33 -0.31 13.79
CA ASN A 188 -6.29 -1.18 14.35
C ASN A 188 -6.67 -1.57 15.77
N PRO A 189 -7.13 -2.83 15.99
CA PRO A 189 -7.56 -3.28 17.32
C PRO A 189 -6.42 -3.33 18.34
N LYS A 190 -5.18 -3.52 17.88
CA LYS A 190 -4.01 -3.64 18.76
C LYS A 190 -3.60 -2.28 19.36
N SER A 191 -3.57 -1.23 18.54
CA SER A 191 -3.27 0.14 19.00
C SER A 191 -4.50 0.91 19.48
N GLU A 192 -5.71 0.33 19.34
CA GLU A 192 -7.01 0.97 19.60
C GLU A 192 -7.21 2.26 18.76
N ALA A 193 -6.53 2.37 17.61
CA ALA A 193 -6.59 3.52 16.73
C ALA A 193 -7.60 3.31 15.61
N ALA A 194 -8.32 4.36 15.23
CA ALA A 194 -9.24 4.36 14.11
C ALA A 194 -8.99 5.57 13.22
N PHE A 195 -9.04 5.35 11.90
CA PHE A 195 -8.79 6.37 10.89
C PHE A 195 -9.90 6.40 9.86
N ILE A 196 -10.16 7.57 9.30
CA ILE A 196 -10.97 7.73 8.09
C ILE A 196 -10.09 8.42 7.06
N VAL A 197 -9.91 7.76 5.92
CA VAL A 197 -9.13 8.27 4.79
C VAL A 197 -10.07 8.53 3.63
N PHE A 198 -9.90 9.67 2.98
CA PHE A 198 -10.56 10.01 1.72
C PHE A 198 -9.49 10.25 0.66
N GLY A 199 -9.78 9.88 -0.58
CA GLY A 199 -8.84 10.13 -1.65
C GLY A 199 -9.52 10.25 -3.01
N ALA A 200 -8.71 10.71 -3.97
CA ALA A 200 -9.04 10.76 -5.38
C ALA A 200 -7.83 10.31 -6.19
N SER A 201 -8.06 9.52 -7.24
CA SER A 201 -7.03 9.08 -8.18
C SER A 201 -7.02 9.96 -9.43
N LEU A 202 -5.81 10.37 -9.89
CA LEU A 202 -5.57 11.30 -11.00
C LEU A 202 -4.75 10.64 -12.11
#